data_1857408c9a491bfd01900837c0be2a6b
#
_entry.id   1857408c9a491bfd01900837c0be2a6b
#
_cell.length_a   1.000
_cell.length_b   1.000
_cell.length_c   1.000
_cell.angle_alpha   90.00
_cell.angle_beta   90.00
_cell.angle_gamma   90.00
#
_symmetry.space_group_name_H-M   'P 1'
#
loop_
_entity.id
_entity.type
_entity.pdbx_description
1 polymer ?
#
loop_
_entity_poly.entity_id
_entity_poly.type
_entity_poly.pdbx_seq_one_letter_code
_entity_poly.pdbx_strand_id
1 'polypeptide(L)'
;MTELGIVVSLSSVKRVLKRFGISRFSKWKKWHQYPPRPIPERPGLLVEIDSVHEGAPENRLSAYALIDVNSRWGYAEPSLRVNTWNTIEFVKRARVEAPFTFQVIQTDHGSEFSKQLMKVIGYTGINHRHSRVRTPTDNGHVERFIRTLQDECLHKIPRDFQIWKKEIPEFLNYYNTQRPHMGLNFKTPMQ
;
A
#
# COMPACT_ATOMS: atom_id res chain seq x y z
N MET A 1 -35.19 5.19 -21.08
CA MET A 1 -36.22 4.15 -20.84
C MET A 1 -37.29 4.76 -19.95
N THR A 2 -38.17 5.54 -20.52
CA THR A 2 -39.20 6.29 -19.78
C THR A 2 -40.61 6.16 -20.40
N GLU A 3 -40.80 5.24 -21.32
CA GLU A 3 -42.11 5.06 -21.95
C GLU A 3 -43.19 4.39 -21.05
N LEU A 4 -42.78 3.81 -19.93
CA LEU A 4 -43.69 3.11 -18.96
C LEU A 4 -43.72 3.78 -17.57
N GLY A 5 -43.11 4.94 -17.37
CA GLY A 5 -43.12 5.64 -16.08
C GLY A 5 -42.44 4.90 -14.93
N ILE A 6 -41.72 3.82 -15.22
CA ILE A 6 -41.04 3.00 -14.20
C ILE A 6 -39.61 3.44 -14.05
N VAL A 7 -39.28 4.04 -12.90
CA VAL A 7 -37.90 4.40 -12.55
C VAL A 7 -37.23 3.23 -11.81
N VAL A 8 -36.24 2.59 -12.44
CA VAL A 8 -35.46 1.51 -11.83
C VAL A 8 -33.99 1.90 -11.74
N SER A 9 -33.35 1.55 -10.63
CA SER A 9 -31.91 1.78 -10.48
C SER A 9 -31.10 0.82 -11.38
N LEU A 10 -29.93 1.26 -11.84
CA LEU A 10 -29.00 0.43 -12.61
C LEU A 10 -28.62 -0.86 -11.85
N SER A 11 -28.55 -0.78 -10.52
CA SER A 11 -28.28 -1.93 -9.63
C SER A 11 -29.39 -2.94 -9.67
N SER A 12 -30.66 -2.50 -9.71
CA SER A 12 -31.83 -3.38 -9.82
C SER A 12 -31.85 -4.11 -11.16
N VAL A 13 -31.59 -3.39 -12.26
CA VAL A 13 -31.48 -3.98 -13.60
C VAL A 13 -30.36 -5.04 -13.64
N LYS A 14 -29.17 -4.72 -13.13
CA LYS A 14 -28.04 -5.69 -13.07
C LYS A 14 -28.39 -6.95 -12.25
N ARG A 15 -29.14 -6.79 -11.15
CA ARG A 15 -29.56 -7.91 -10.31
C ARG A 15 -30.54 -8.83 -11.03
N VAL A 16 -31.50 -8.26 -11.75
CA VAL A 16 -32.46 -9.02 -12.56
C VAL A 16 -31.76 -9.76 -13.69
N LEU A 17 -30.92 -9.09 -14.47
CA LEU A 17 -30.15 -9.71 -15.56
C LEU A 17 -29.25 -10.86 -15.06
N LYS A 18 -28.66 -10.72 -13.86
CA LYS A 18 -27.90 -11.80 -13.24
C LYS A 18 -28.77 -13.00 -12.86
N ARG A 19 -29.97 -12.76 -12.31
CA ARG A 19 -30.93 -13.80 -11.91
C ARG A 19 -31.40 -14.64 -13.11
N PHE A 20 -31.62 -13.99 -14.25
CA PHE A 20 -32.04 -14.66 -15.49
C PHE A 20 -30.86 -15.16 -16.36
N GLY A 21 -29.63 -15.11 -15.88
CA GLY A 21 -28.46 -15.58 -16.63
C GLY A 21 -28.11 -14.74 -17.87
N ILE A 22 -28.76 -13.59 -18.07
CA ILE A 22 -28.59 -12.70 -19.23
C ILE A 22 -27.36 -11.77 -19.06
N SER A 23 -26.82 -11.65 -17.83
CA SER A 23 -25.61 -10.88 -17.61
C SER A 23 -24.42 -11.54 -18.29
N ARG A 24 -23.81 -10.87 -19.27
CA ARG A 24 -22.58 -11.37 -19.88
C ARG A 24 -21.52 -11.53 -18.80
N PHE A 25 -20.98 -12.73 -18.63
CA PHE A 25 -19.77 -12.93 -17.83
C PHE A 25 -18.69 -12.03 -18.42
N SER A 26 -18.15 -11.14 -17.63
CA SER A 26 -17.01 -10.35 -18.05
C SER A 26 -15.90 -11.30 -18.47
N LYS A 27 -15.54 -11.33 -19.77
CA LYS A 27 -14.38 -12.09 -20.27
C LYS A 27 -13.13 -11.75 -19.50
N TRP A 28 -13.07 -10.52 -18.95
CA TRP A 28 -12.02 -10.02 -18.09
C TRP A 28 -11.72 -10.91 -16.88
N LYS A 29 -12.72 -11.47 -16.19
CA LYS A 29 -12.47 -12.36 -15.04
C LYS A 29 -11.74 -13.67 -15.41
N LYS A 30 -11.92 -14.19 -16.62
CA LYS A 30 -11.24 -15.41 -17.07
C LYS A 30 -9.80 -15.16 -17.55
N TRP A 31 -9.50 -13.98 -18.09
CA TRP A 31 -8.20 -13.66 -18.70
C TRP A 31 -7.16 -13.13 -17.72
N HIS A 32 -7.56 -12.72 -16.52
CA HIS A 32 -6.70 -12.08 -15.53
C HIS A 32 -6.65 -12.86 -14.21
N GLN A 33 -6.67 -14.19 -14.27
CA GLN A 33 -6.26 -15.02 -13.16
C GLN A 33 -4.73 -15.12 -13.18
N TYR A 34 -4.09 -14.25 -12.42
CA TYR A 34 -2.65 -14.31 -12.24
C TYR A 34 -2.30 -15.43 -11.24
N PRO A 35 -1.25 -16.23 -11.52
CA PRO A 35 -0.73 -17.16 -10.53
C PRO A 35 -0.26 -16.38 -9.29
N PRO A 36 -0.29 -16.99 -8.09
CA PRO A 36 0.32 -16.39 -6.91
C PRO A 36 1.76 -15.98 -7.20
N ARG A 37 2.17 -14.80 -6.69
CA ARG A 37 3.57 -14.40 -6.77
C ARG A 37 4.40 -15.18 -5.75
N PRO A 38 5.64 -15.55 -6.05
CA PRO A 38 6.53 -16.16 -5.09
C PRO A 38 6.67 -15.29 -3.84
N ILE A 39 6.70 -15.91 -2.67
CA ILE A 39 7.01 -15.22 -1.42
C ILE A 39 8.52 -14.97 -1.41
N PRO A 40 8.99 -13.74 -1.10
CA PRO A 40 10.41 -13.46 -0.99
C PRO A 40 11.07 -14.33 0.08
N GLU A 41 12.22 -14.89 -0.23
CA GLU A 41 12.94 -15.83 0.66
C GLU A 41 13.85 -15.12 1.67
N ARG A 42 14.17 -13.84 1.45
CA ARG A 42 15.03 -13.03 2.32
C ARG A 42 14.61 -11.57 2.33
N PRO A 43 15.00 -10.81 3.39
CA PRO A 43 14.73 -9.38 3.47
C PRO A 43 15.31 -8.61 2.27
N GLY A 44 14.61 -7.57 1.88
CA GLY A 44 14.99 -6.66 0.79
C GLY A 44 14.69 -7.15 -0.63
N LEU A 45 14.32 -8.42 -0.83
CA LEU A 45 13.94 -8.91 -2.17
C LEU A 45 12.72 -8.21 -2.73
N LEU A 46 11.76 -7.89 -1.86
CA LEU A 46 10.55 -7.18 -2.23
C LEU A 46 10.10 -6.28 -1.09
N VAL A 47 10.01 -4.99 -1.36
CA VAL A 47 9.36 -4.03 -0.48
C VAL A 47 8.12 -3.47 -1.16
N GLU A 48 7.03 -3.34 -0.41
CA GLU A 48 5.79 -2.71 -0.85
C GLU A 48 5.73 -1.29 -0.30
N ILE A 49 5.29 -0.34 -1.13
CA ILE A 49 5.12 1.08 -0.75
C ILE A 49 3.70 1.51 -1.10
N ASP A 50 3.11 2.27 -0.20
CA ASP A 50 1.82 2.93 -0.40
C ASP A 50 1.76 4.22 0.43
N SER A 51 0.70 5.01 0.22
CA SER A 51 0.44 6.22 0.96
C SER A 51 -0.93 6.15 1.66
N VAL A 52 -0.98 6.65 2.89
CA VAL A 52 -2.22 6.78 3.65
C VAL A 52 -2.58 8.24 3.83
N HIS A 53 -3.87 8.52 3.77
CA HIS A 53 -4.41 9.86 3.90
C HIS A 53 -5.41 9.92 5.05
N GLU A 54 -5.19 10.86 5.97
CA GLU A 54 -6.05 11.08 7.14
C GLU A 54 -6.71 12.44 7.07
N GLY A 55 -8.00 12.48 7.37
CA GLY A 55 -8.80 13.69 7.42
C GLY A 55 -9.50 14.06 6.13
N ALA A 56 -10.29 15.12 6.20
CA ALA A 56 -11.00 15.67 5.06
C ALA A 56 -10.04 16.37 4.07
N PRO A 57 -10.44 16.54 2.80
CA PRO A 57 -9.56 17.10 1.76
C PRO A 57 -8.91 18.44 2.13
N GLU A 58 -9.61 19.30 2.87
CA GLU A 58 -9.19 20.64 3.28
C GLU A 58 -8.12 20.64 4.40
N ASN A 59 -8.05 19.57 5.18
CA ASN A 59 -7.10 19.44 6.29
C ASN A 59 -6.41 18.06 6.31
N ARG A 60 -6.19 17.52 5.11
CA ARG A 60 -5.60 16.19 4.93
C ARG A 60 -4.13 16.19 5.34
N LEU A 61 -3.78 15.24 6.19
CA LEU A 61 -2.40 14.87 6.45
C LEU A 61 -2.16 13.46 5.91
N SER A 62 -0.98 13.24 5.35
CA SER A 62 -0.65 11.96 4.71
C SER A 62 0.60 11.36 5.34
N ALA A 63 0.77 10.05 5.19
CA ALA A 63 2.04 9.40 5.46
C ALA A 63 2.35 8.42 4.33
N TYR A 64 3.63 8.29 3.98
CA TYR A 64 4.14 7.17 3.22
C TYR A 64 4.42 6.01 4.14
N ALA A 65 4.16 4.81 3.68
CA ALA A 65 4.44 3.57 4.37
C ALA A 65 5.15 2.59 3.45
N LEU A 66 6.14 1.89 3.99
CA LEU A 66 6.91 0.85 3.31
C LEU A 66 7.01 -0.35 4.22
N ILE A 67 6.88 -1.54 3.64
CA ILE A 67 7.10 -2.80 4.36
C ILE A 67 7.94 -3.75 3.52
N ASP A 68 8.89 -4.41 4.14
CA ASP A 68 9.54 -5.57 3.54
C ASP A 68 8.65 -6.81 3.66
N VAL A 69 8.40 -7.47 2.54
CA VAL A 69 7.45 -8.59 2.49
C VAL A 69 7.95 -9.83 3.23
N ASN A 70 9.25 -10.03 3.35
CA ASN A 70 9.83 -11.16 4.08
C ASN A 70 9.89 -10.91 5.59
N SER A 71 10.69 -9.93 6.00
CA SER A 71 10.97 -9.65 7.43
C SER A 71 9.82 -8.91 8.14
N ARG A 72 8.87 -8.32 7.41
CA ARG A 72 7.86 -7.39 7.94
C ARG A 72 8.46 -6.10 8.52
N TRP A 73 9.72 -5.80 8.26
CA TRP A 73 10.32 -4.53 8.64
C TRP A 73 9.53 -3.38 8.03
N GLY A 74 9.07 -2.47 8.87
CA GLY A 74 8.23 -1.36 8.48
C GLY A 74 8.95 -0.02 8.59
N TYR A 75 8.66 0.88 7.63
CA TYR A 75 9.11 2.25 7.64
C TYR A 75 7.99 3.19 7.21
N ALA A 76 7.85 4.33 7.85
CA ALA A 76 6.83 5.32 7.51
C ALA A 76 7.30 6.74 7.83
N GLU A 77 6.79 7.72 7.08
CA GLU A 77 7.04 9.14 7.32
C GLU A 77 5.80 9.97 7.02
N PRO A 78 5.53 11.03 7.80
CA PRO A 78 4.48 11.98 7.47
C PRO A 78 4.85 12.80 6.24
N SER A 79 3.85 13.19 5.47
CA SER A 79 4.02 14.05 4.31
C SER A 79 2.86 15.02 4.16
N LEU A 80 3.17 16.31 3.95
CA LEU A 80 2.16 17.33 3.66
C LEU A 80 1.62 17.19 2.23
N ARG A 81 2.37 16.56 1.33
CA ARG A 81 1.98 16.34 -0.07
C ARG A 81 2.49 15.00 -0.56
N VAL A 82 1.59 14.22 -1.11
CA VAL A 82 1.93 12.97 -1.79
C VAL A 82 2.14 13.27 -3.28
N ASN A 83 3.37 13.08 -3.76
CA ASN A 83 3.76 13.27 -5.15
C ASN A 83 5.04 12.49 -5.46
N THR A 84 5.36 12.36 -6.74
CA THR A 84 6.53 11.59 -7.21
C THR A 84 7.85 12.02 -6.56
N TRP A 85 8.07 13.32 -6.38
CA TRP A 85 9.32 13.82 -5.80
C TRP A 85 9.47 13.43 -4.33
N ASN A 86 8.42 13.63 -3.55
CA ASN A 86 8.42 13.24 -2.14
C ASN A 86 8.52 11.71 -1.97
N THR A 87 7.95 10.94 -2.90
CA THR A 87 8.12 9.48 -2.92
C THR A 87 9.58 9.09 -3.15
N ILE A 88 10.28 9.75 -4.07
CA ILE A 88 11.72 9.51 -4.29
C ILE A 88 12.54 9.79 -3.03
N GLU A 89 12.29 10.91 -2.38
CA GLU A 89 12.99 11.30 -1.15
C GLU A 89 12.67 10.35 0.01
N PHE A 90 11.42 9.91 0.13
CA PHE A 90 11.01 8.87 1.08
C PHE A 90 11.77 7.56 0.85
N VAL A 91 11.85 7.07 -0.39
CA VAL A 91 12.59 5.85 -0.72
C VAL A 91 14.07 5.97 -0.39
N LYS A 92 14.69 7.14 -0.65
CA LYS A 92 16.10 7.38 -0.30
C LYS A 92 16.33 7.26 1.19
N ARG A 93 15.48 7.89 2.02
CA ARG A 93 15.59 7.79 3.49
C ARG A 93 15.32 6.39 4.00
N ALA A 94 14.28 5.74 3.50
CA ALA A 94 13.97 4.35 3.85
C ALA A 94 15.14 3.39 3.58
N ARG A 95 15.90 3.62 2.51
CA ARG A 95 17.10 2.82 2.18
C ARG A 95 18.26 3.02 3.15
N VAL A 96 18.36 4.22 3.73
CA VAL A 96 19.40 4.51 4.74
C VAL A 96 19.07 3.85 6.07
N GLU A 97 17.78 3.84 6.43
CA GLU A 97 17.28 3.26 7.69
C GLU A 97 17.17 1.73 7.66
N ALA A 98 16.99 1.14 6.48
CA ALA A 98 16.79 -0.30 6.35
C ALA A 98 18.08 -1.09 6.65
N PRO A 99 18.00 -2.20 7.41
CA PRO A 99 19.15 -3.07 7.70
C PRO A 99 19.53 -3.97 6.51
N PHE A 100 18.93 -3.77 5.34
CA PHE A 100 19.14 -4.55 4.12
C PHE A 100 18.98 -3.67 2.87
N THR A 101 19.47 -4.16 1.73
CA THR A 101 19.35 -3.48 0.44
C THR A 101 18.05 -3.87 -0.27
N PHE A 102 17.35 -2.90 -0.88
CA PHE A 102 16.16 -3.13 -1.67
C PHE A 102 16.52 -3.62 -3.08
N GLN A 103 15.92 -4.73 -3.52
CA GLN A 103 16.07 -5.24 -4.89
C GLN A 103 14.87 -4.89 -5.77
N VAL A 104 13.66 -5.05 -5.25
CA VAL A 104 12.42 -4.73 -5.96
C VAL A 104 11.52 -3.88 -5.07
N ILE A 105 11.06 -2.77 -5.61
CA ILE A 105 10.00 -1.95 -5.01
C ILE A 105 8.70 -2.21 -5.76
N GLN A 106 7.64 -2.52 -5.04
CA GLN A 106 6.29 -2.65 -5.55
C GLN A 106 5.41 -1.52 -5.05
N THR A 107 4.65 -0.94 -5.97
CA THR A 107 3.65 0.09 -5.65
C THR A 107 2.32 -0.25 -6.35
N ASP A 108 1.28 0.45 -6.01
CA ASP A 108 0.08 0.49 -6.82
C ASP A 108 0.25 1.38 -8.08
N HIS A 109 -0.87 1.75 -8.73
CA HIS A 109 -0.89 2.62 -9.91
C HIS A 109 -1.19 4.09 -9.54
N GLY A 110 -0.95 4.52 -8.30
CA GLY A 110 -1.10 5.90 -7.87
C GLY A 110 -0.24 6.86 -8.70
N SER A 111 -0.69 8.08 -8.85
CA SER A 111 0.00 9.11 -9.66
C SER A 111 1.39 9.48 -9.10
N GLU A 112 1.59 9.33 -7.81
CA GLU A 112 2.86 9.50 -7.10
C GLU A 112 3.90 8.45 -7.49
N PHE A 113 3.46 7.28 -7.97
CA PHE A 113 4.30 6.17 -8.42
C PHE A 113 4.49 6.17 -9.94
N SER A 114 4.75 7.35 -10.49
CA SER A 114 4.85 7.60 -11.93
C SER A 114 6.07 6.94 -12.59
N LYS A 115 6.10 6.96 -13.93
CA LYS A 115 7.26 6.51 -14.72
C LYS A 115 8.57 7.21 -14.35
N GLN A 116 8.48 8.45 -13.85
CA GLN A 116 9.65 9.20 -13.39
C GLN A 116 10.26 8.58 -12.12
N LEU A 117 9.42 8.15 -11.17
CA LEU A 117 9.87 7.37 -10.00
C LEU A 117 10.62 6.13 -10.46
N MET A 118 10.02 5.34 -11.37
CA MET A 118 10.64 4.10 -11.91
C MET A 118 12.02 4.37 -12.48
N LYS A 119 12.17 5.46 -13.27
CA LYS A 119 13.44 5.84 -13.88
C LYS A 119 14.49 6.20 -12.82
N VAL A 120 14.12 7.04 -11.83
CA VAL A 120 15.05 7.47 -10.78
C VAL A 120 15.47 6.31 -9.89
N ILE A 121 14.54 5.45 -9.49
CA ILE A 121 14.84 4.26 -8.69
C ILE A 121 15.72 3.30 -9.49
N GLY A 122 15.45 3.11 -10.79
CA GLY A 122 16.24 2.25 -11.67
C GLY A 122 17.72 2.65 -11.75
N TYR A 123 18.06 3.94 -11.70
CA TYR A 123 19.45 4.40 -11.63
C TYR A 123 20.18 3.96 -10.35
N THR A 124 19.46 3.58 -9.32
CA THR A 124 20.05 3.06 -8.07
C THR A 124 20.18 1.53 -8.04
N GLY A 125 19.91 0.86 -9.17
CA GLY A 125 19.95 -0.60 -9.28
C GLY A 125 18.73 -1.32 -8.69
N ILE A 126 17.69 -0.60 -8.31
CA ILE A 126 16.45 -1.18 -7.76
C ILE A 126 15.43 -1.33 -8.90
N ASN A 127 14.86 -2.52 -9.03
CA ASN A 127 13.76 -2.76 -9.94
C ASN A 127 12.44 -2.23 -9.35
N HIS A 128 11.63 -1.63 -10.19
CA HIS A 128 10.28 -1.22 -9.82
C HIS A 128 9.24 -2.06 -10.56
N ARG A 129 8.16 -2.41 -9.86
CA ARG A 129 6.98 -3.03 -10.47
C ARG A 129 5.70 -2.47 -9.87
N HIS A 130 4.63 -2.47 -10.66
CA HIS A 130 3.29 -2.21 -10.14
C HIS A 130 2.60 -3.50 -9.68
N SER A 131 1.72 -3.37 -8.71
CA SER A 131 0.75 -4.40 -8.36
C SER A 131 -0.13 -4.71 -9.59
N ARG A 132 -0.59 -5.94 -9.69
CA ARG A 132 -1.47 -6.35 -10.81
C ARG A 132 -2.84 -5.74 -10.65
N VAL A 133 -3.41 -5.31 -11.76
CA VAL A 133 -4.74 -4.70 -11.77
C VAL A 133 -5.78 -5.68 -11.19
N ARG A 134 -6.60 -5.20 -10.26
CA ARG A 134 -7.65 -5.98 -9.57
C ARG A 134 -7.15 -7.19 -8.78
N THR A 135 -5.94 -7.13 -8.28
CA THR A 135 -5.35 -8.16 -7.42
C THR A 135 -4.97 -7.52 -6.08
N PRO A 136 -5.95 -7.29 -5.16
CA PRO A 136 -5.68 -6.63 -3.86
C PRO A 136 -4.60 -7.33 -3.03
N THR A 137 -4.48 -8.65 -3.19
CA THR A 137 -3.46 -9.45 -2.49
C THR A 137 -2.03 -9.07 -2.83
N ASP A 138 -1.80 -8.36 -3.93
CA ASP A 138 -0.45 -7.96 -4.32
C ASP A 138 0.13 -6.87 -3.40
N ASN A 139 -0.70 -6.01 -2.77
CA ASN A 139 -0.27 -4.97 -1.82
C ASN A 139 -0.72 -5.27 -0.38
N GLY A 140 -1.11 -6.51 -0.11
CA GLY A 140 -1.72 -6.88 1.17
C GLY A 140 -0.83 -6.68 2.40
N HIS A 141 0.50 -6.67 2.24
CA HIS A 141 1.42 -6.46 3.36
C HIS A 141 1.48 -4.98 3.75
N VAL A 142 1.63 -4.08 2.78
CA VAL A 142 1.64 -2.64 3.07
C VAL A 142 0.28 -2.15 3.55
N GLU A 143 -0.82 -2.65 2.99
CA GLU A 143 -2.17 -2.33 3.48
C GLU A 143 -2.36 -2.76 4.94
N ARG A 144 -1.87 -3.95 5.31
CA ARG A 144 -1.91 -4.44 6.70
C ARG A 144 -1.03 -3.60 7.61
N PHE A 145 0.16 -3.21 7.15
CA PHE A 145 1.06 -2.35 7.91
C PHE A 145 0.45 -0.97 8.12
N ILE A 146 -0.13 -0.35 7.08
CA ILE A 146 -0.85 0.93 7.18
C ILE A 146 -1.95 0.85 8.22
N ARG A 147 -2.79 -0.20 8.20
CA ARG A 147 -3.82 -0.39 9.22
C ARG A 147 -3.23 -0.45 10.64
N THR A 148 -2.13 -1.17 10.81
CA THR A 148 -1.44 -1.23 12.12
C THR A 148 -0.91 0.14 12.53
N LEU A 149 -0.30 0.89 11.61
CA LEU A 149 0.16 2.26 11.84
C LEU A 149 -1.01 3.20 12.24
N GLN A 150 -2.14 3.09 11.55
CA GLN A 150 -3.34 3.85 11.88
C GLN A 150 -3.87 3.49 13.28
N ASP A 151 -4.13 2.22 13.54
CA ASP A 151 -4.78 1.75 14.77
C ASP A 151 -3.88 1.90 16.01
N GLU A 152 -2.59 1.69 15.87
CA GLU A 152 -1.65 1.65 16.99
C GLU A 152 -0.87 2.97 17.20
N CYS A 153 -0.86 3.87 16.20
CA CYS A 153 -0.17 5.16 16.27
C CYS A 153 -1.06 6.34 15.86
N LEU A 154 -1.40 6.48 14.57
CA LEU A 154 -1.98 7.72 14.04
C LEU A 154 -3.32 8.11 14.66
N HIS A 155 -4.18 7.15 14.97
CA HIS A 155 -5.50 7.40 15.59
C HIS A 155 -5.41 7.68 17.10
N LYS A 156 -4.23 7.49 17.71
CA LYS A 156 -4.00 7.76 19.15
C LYS A 156 -3.38 9.12 19.43
N ILE A 157 -2.96 9.82 18.39
CA ILE A 157 -2.27 11.10 18.50
C ILE A 157 -2.99 12.18 17.69
N PRO A 158 -2.81 13.47 18.02
CA PRO A 158 -3.35 14.55 17.21
C PRO A 158 -2.86 14.49 15.76
N ARG A 159 -3.74 14.81 14.81
CA ARG A 159 -3.41 14.89 13.39
C ARG A 159 -2.68 16.20 13.10
N ASP A 160 -1.40 16.23 13.49
CA ASP A 160 -0.48 17.34 13.29
C ASP A 160 0.84 16.83 12.72
N PHE A 161 1.41 17.58 11.76
CA PHE A 161 2.62 17.15 11.06
C PHE A 161 3.85 17.03 11.97
N GLN A 162 4.01 17.95 12.91
CA GLN A 162 5.16 17.93 13.83
C GLN A 162 5.02 16.80 14.85
N ILE A 163 3.81 16.55 15.31
CA ILE A 163 3.52 15.42 16.20
C ILE A 163 3.78 14.10 15.48
N TRP A 164 3.27 13.92 14.25
CA TRP A 164 3.51 12.72 13.48
C TRP A 164 5.00 12.50 13.17
N LYS A 165 5.73 13.59 12.86
CA LYS A 165 7.17 13.52 12.61
C LYS A 165 7.97 13.02 13.82
N LYS A 166 7.48 13.26 15.03
CA LYS A 166 8.08 12.77 16.27
C LYS A 166 7.62 11.36 16.64
N GLU A 167 6.32 11.11 16.60
CA GLU A 167 5.72 9.89 17.14
C GLU A 167 5.84 8.67 16.20
N ILE A 168 5.82 8.87 14.87
CA ILE A 168 5.98 7.77 13.92
C ILE A 168 7.31 7.03 14.10
N PRO A 169 8.49 7.69 14.22
CA PRO A 169 9.76 7.00 14.48
C PRO A 169 9.76 6.20 15.79
N GLU A 170 9.12 6.69 16.86
CA GLU A 170 9.00 5.97 18.13
C GLU A 170 8.15 4.71 17.97
N PHE A 171 7.01 4.84 17.26
CA PHE A 171 6.20 3.68 16.91
C PHE A 171 6.95 2.67 16.05
N LEU A 172 7.71 3.12 15.03
CA LEU A 172 8.49 2.24 14.15
C LEU A 172 9.58 1.48 14.93
N ASN A 173 10.23 2.13 15.88
CA ASN A 173 11.17 1.45 16.76
C ASN A 173 10.47 0.32 17.54
N TYR A 174 9.34 0.61 18.18
CA TYR A 174 8.53 -0.41 18.86
C TYR A 174 8.09 -1.52 17.89
N TYR A 175 7.52 -1.15 16.72
CA TYR A 175 7.04 -2.08 15.71
C TYR A 175 8.12 -3.05 15.23
N ASN A 176 9.31 -2.54 14.94
CA ASN A 176 10.40 -3.33 14.37
C ASN A 176 11.18 -4.15 15.41
N THR A 177 11.26 -3.69 16.66
CA THR A 177 12.18 -4.29 17.67
C THR A 177 11.47 -4.99 18.81
N GLN A 178 10.20 -4.66 19.10
CA GLN A 178 9.51 -5.14 20.30
C GLN A 178 8.17 -5.83 20.00
N ARG A 179 7.46 -5.38 18.97
CA ARG A 179 6.12 -5.89 18.64
C ARG A 179 6.21 -7.30 18.05
N PRO A 180 5.56 -8.32 18.69
CA PRO A 180 5.54 -9.67 18.12
C PRO A 180 4.60 -9.75 16.92
N HIS A 181 5.01 -10.45 15.86
CA HIS A 181 4.26 -10.64 14.63
C HIS A 181 3.85 -12.09 14.44
N MET A 182 2.55 -12.37 14.38
CA MET A 182 2.05 -13.74 14.14
C MET A 182 2.61 -14.35 12.85
N GLY A 183 2.74 -13.56 11.78
CA GLY A 183 3.32 -14.01 10.51
C GLY A 183 4.82 -14.30 10.55
N LEU A 184 5.50 -14.00 11.66
CA LEU A 184 6.91 -14.28 11.93
C LEU A 184 7.07 -15.25 13.12
N ASN A 185 6.05 -16.07 13.42
CA ASN A 185 6.04 -16.95 14.58
C ASN A 185 6.31 -16.20 15.90
N PHE A 186 5.66 -15.04 16.06
CA PHE A 186 5.79 -14.13 17.21
C PHE A 186 7.17 -13.48 17.39
N LYS A 187 8.04 -13.58 16.40
CA LYS A 187 9.29 -12.79 16.37
C LYS A 187 9.01 -11.35 15.95
N THR A 188 9.97 -10.48 16.20
CA THR A 188 9.94 -9.11 15.67
C THR A 188 10.61 -9.04 14.30
N PRO A 189 10.35 -7.99 13.51
CA PRO A 189 10.99 -7.80 12.20
C PRO A 189 12.53 -7.77 12.23
N MET A 190 13.12 -7.39 13.38
CA MET A 190 14.58 -7.30 13.56
C MET A 190 15.22 -8.59 14.10
N GLN A 191 14.42 -9.61 14.44
CA GLN A 191 14.88 -10.95 14.85
C GLN A 191 14.94 -11.92 13.67
#